data_73383b32d512a66a49cdcd1ae704beb6
#
_entry.id   73383b32d512a66a49cdcd1ae704beb6
#
_cell.length_a   1.000
_cell.length_b   1.000
_cell.length_c   1.000
_cell.angle_alpha   90.00
_cell.angle_beta   90.00
_cell.angle_gamma   90.00
#
_symmetry.space_group_name_H-M   'P 1'
#
loop_
_entity.id
_entity.type
_entity.pdbx_description
1 polymer ?
#
loop_
_entity_poly.entity_id
_entity_poly.type
_entity_poly.pdbx_seq_one_letter_code
_entity_poly.pdbx_strand_id
1 'polypeptide(L)'
;RVKRSDLAIAGEKVLDLGGLHCHLIPMDTPHSRDGMLALVPEEGILFGGDADGEDFYDGGGTYDKRRLERFIAWLEETDFTWYIPGHWYACTKAEELDMLKQRYAAL
;
A
#
# COMPACT_ATOMS: atom_id res chain seq x y z
N ARG A 1 -13.41 -10.92 0.04
CA ARG A 1 -12.34 -11.39 -0.84
C ARG A 1 -11.52 -10.21 -1.35
N VAL A 2 -10.22 -10.37 -1.35
CA VAL A 2 -9.32 -9.37 -1.89
C VAL A 2 -9.40 -9.37 -3.42
N LYS A 3 -9.65 -8.20 -3.99
CA LYS A 3 -9.64 -8.03 -5.42
C LYS A 3 -8.20 -7.85 -5.89
N ARG A 4 -7.80 -8.58 -6.91
CA ARG A 4 -6.47 -8.41 -7.48
C ARG A 4 -6.38 -7.09 -8.22
N SER A 5 -5.28 -6.41 -8.03
CA SER A 5 -4.92 -5.22 -8.77
C SER A 5 -3.84 -5.57 -9.80
N ASP A 6 -3.83 -4.85 -10.90
CA ASP A 6 -2.76 -4.97 -11.90
C ASP A 6 -1.41 -4.53 -11.35
N LEU A 7 -1.38 -3.81 -10.22
CA LEU A 7 -0.15 -3.40 -9.57
C LEU A 7 0.48 -4.51 -8.73
N ALA A 8 -0.31 -5.49 -8.30
CA ALA A 8 0.21 -6.64 -7.58
C ALA A 8 0.87 -7.59 -8.55
N ILE A 9 2.11 -7.94 -8.30
CA ILE A 9 2.86 -8.85 -9.18
C ILE A 9 2.63 -10.29 -8.81
N ALA A 10 3.00 -11.19 -9.71
CA ALA A 10 2.95 -12.63 -9.45
C ALA A 10 3.80 -12.95 -8.21
N GLY A 11 3.27 -13.79 -7.34
CA GLY A 11 3.94 -14.13 -6.08
C GLY A 11 3.17 -13.70 -4.85
N GLU A 12 1.98 -13.14 -5.02
CA GLU A 12 1.10 -12.90 -3.88
C GLU A 12 0.88 -14.22 -3.12
N LYS A 13 1.04 -14.17 -1.80
CA LYS A 13 0.88 -15.33 -0.94
C LYS A 13 -0.19 -15.06 0.09
N VAL A 14 -0.92 -16.12 0.44
CA VAL A 14 -1.94 -16.06 1.50
C VAL A 14 -1.50 -16.98 2.63
N LEU A 15 -1.37 -16.40 3.82
CA LEU A 15 -1.07 -17.15 5.03
C LEU A 15 -2.36 -17.34 5.83
N ASP A 16 -2.59 -18.57 6.27
CA ASP A 16 -3.72 -18.87 7.16
C ASP A 16 -3.22 -18.77 8.59
N LEU A 17 -3.79 -17.85 9.36
CA LEU A 17 -3.40 -17.59 10.74
C LEU A 17 -4.45 -18.06 11.74
N GLY A 18 -5.09 -19.21 11.46
CA GLY A 18 -6.06 -19.77 12.37
C GLY A 18 -7.41 -19.07 12.35
N GLY A 19 -7.95 -18.82 11.17
CA GLY A 19 -9.24 -18.14 10.97
C GLY A 19 -9.10 -16.77 10.37
N LEU A 20 -7.89 -16.20 10.35
CA LEU A 20 -7.58 -14.97 9.63
C LEU A 20 -6.65 -15.30 8.48
N HIS A 21 -6.78 -14.56 7.40
CA HIS A 21 -5.91 -14.69 6.24
C HIS A 21 -5.07 -13.44 6.09
N CYS A 22 -3.77 -13.62 5.90
CA CYS A 22 -2.86 -12.51 5.62
C CYS A 22 -2.39 -12.65 4.17
N HIS A 23 -2.75 -11.69 3.34
CA HIS A 23 -2.32 -11.63 1.95
C HIS A 23 -1.05 -10.81 1.86
N LEU A 24 0.06 -11.46 1.55
CA LEU A 24 1.34 -10.78 1.29
C LEU A 24 1.39 -10.41 -0.18
N ILE A 25 1.48 -9.12 -0.46
CA ILE A 25 1.33 -8.58 -1.81
C ILE A 25 2.61 -7.85 -2.21
N PRO A 26 3.50 -8.51 -2.98
CA PRO A 26 4.67 -7.82 -3.54
C PRO A 26 4.22 -6.86 -4.62
N MET A 27 4.75 -5.64 -4.60
CA MET A 27 4.39 -4.66 -5.61
C MET A 27 5.38 -3.49 -5.64
N ASP A 28 5.40 -2.78 -6.77
CA ASP A 28 6.09 -1.52 -6.90
C ASP A 28 5.30 -0.46 -6.10
N THR A 29 5.96 0.17 -5.13
CA THR A 29 5.35 1.21 -4.31
C THR A 29 6.09 2.54 -4.52
N PRO A 30 5.53 3.68 -4.09
CA PRO A 30 6.26 4.95 -4.15
C PRO A 30 7.62 4.90 -3.44
N HIS A 31 7.73 4.13 -2.36
CA HIS A 31 8.95 4.04 -1.57
C HIS A 31 9.98 3.09 -2.17
N SER A 32 9.56 1.99 -2.77
CA SER A 32 10.47 0.97 -3.29
C SER A 32 9.83 0.18 -4.42
N ARG A 33 10.66 -0.20 -5.41
CA ARG A 33 10.21 -1.08 -6.49
C ARG A 33 9.96 -2.51 -6.01
N ASP A 34 10.57 -2.88 -4.90
CA ASP A 34 10.45 -4.21 -4.29
C ASP A 34 9.61 -4.16 -3.02
N GLY A 35 8.53 -3.42 -3.04
CA GLY A 35 7.66 -3.27 -1.88
C GLY A 35 6.88 -4.52 -1.55
N MET A 36 6.43 -4.61 -0.31
CA MET A 36 5.56 -5.68 0.16
C MET A 36 4.52 -5.09 1.08
N LEU A 37 3.26 -5.38 0.82
CA LEU A 37 2.16 -5.01 1.70
C LEU A 37 1.51 -6.27 2.26
N ALA A 38 0.84 -6.13 3.40
CA ALA A 38 0.13 -7.23 4.02
C ALA A 38 -1.31 -6.81 4.29
N LEU A 39 -2.26 -7.55 3.74
CA LEU A 39 -3.68 -7.27 3.90
C LEU A 39 -4.35 -8.40 4.67
N VAL A 40 -5.06 -8.04 5.73
CA VAL A 40 -5.88 -8.97 6.52
C VAL A 40 -7.35 -8.60 6.27
N PRO A 41 -8.00 -9.22 5.27
CA PRO A 41 -9.34 -8.78 4.85
C PRO A 41 -10.40 -8.96 5.93
N GLU A 42 -10.31 -10.00 6.75
CA GLU A 42 -11.28 -10.23 7.82
C GLU A 42 -11.29 -9.11 8.84
N GLU A 43 -10.17 -8.42 9.04
CA GLU A 43 -10.03 -7.29 9.96
C GLU A 43 -10.07 -5.95 9.26
N GLY A 44 -10.06 -5.95 7.94
CA GLY A 44 -10.04 -4.71 7.16
C GLY A 44 -8.77 -3.90 7.35
N ILE A 45 -7.63 -4.56 7.55
CA ILE A 45 -6.36 -3.89 7.85
C ILE A 45 -5.37 -4.11 6.73
N LEU A 46 -4.78 -3.02 6.25
CA LEU A 46 -3.67 -3.05 5.31
C LEU A 46 -2.41 -2.52 5.99
N PHE A 47 -1.41 -3.38 6.11
CA PHE A 47 -0.10 -3.01 6.64
C PHE A 47 0.77 -2.56 5.46
N GLY A 48 1.08 -1.27 5.41
CA GLY A 48 1.83 -0.70 4.30
C GLY A 48 3.31 -0.52 4.56
N GLY A 49 3.73 -0.55 5.84
CA GLY A 49 5.11 -0.24 6.16
C GLY A 49 5.49 1.13 5.63
N ASP A 50 6.59 1.22 4.92
CA ASP A 50 7.08 2.48 4.34
C ASP A 50 6.60 2.70 2.90
N ALA A 51 5.65 1.90 2.42
CA ALA A 51 5.22 1.93 1.02
C ALA A 51 4.74 3.31 0.55
N ASP A 52 4.16 4.10 1.44
CA ASP A 52 3.65 5.43 1.14
C ASP A 52 4.69 6.56 1.26
N GLY A 53 5.94 6.22 1.54
CA GLY A 53 7.02 7.19 1.65
C GLY A 53 7.73 7.46 0.33
N GLU A 54 8.65 8.41 0.37
CA GLU A 54 9.50 8.73 -0.78
C GLU A 54 10.51 7.61 -1.04
N ASP A 55 10.98 7.53 -2.28
CA ASP A 55 11.97 6.55 -2.69
C ASP A 55 13.39 7.11 -2.49
N PHE A 56 14.06 6.63 -1.45
CA PHE A 56 15.44 6.99 -1.16
C PHE A 56 16.46 6.09 -1.85
N TYR A 57 16.02 5.05 -2.53
CA TYR A 57 16.90 4.10 -3.22
C TYR A 57 17.18 4.52 -4.66
N ASP A 58 16.13 4.74 -5.44
CA ASP A 58 16.23 5.10 -6.85
C ASP A 58 15.77 6.52 -7.15
N GLY A 59 14.90 7.07 -6.31
CA GLY A 59 14.25 8.36 -6.56
C GLY A 59 14.91 9.56 -5.91
N GLY A 60 16.01 9.39 -5.19
CA GLY A 60 16.71 10.50 -4.53
C GLY A 60 15.91 11.16 -3.40
N GLY A 61 15.00 10.43 -2.77
CA GLY A 61 14.20 10.96 -1.67
C GLY A 61 12.97 11.72 -2.12
N THR A 62 12.49 11.46 -3.33
CA THR A 62 11.30 12.12 -3.87
C THR A 62 10.26 11.11 -4.29
N TYR A 63 9.05 11.60 -4.62
CA TYR A 63 8.01 10.76 -5.21
C TYR A 63 8.12 10.78 -6.73
N ASP A 64 8.01 9.60 -7.33
CA ASP A 64 7.75 9.46 -8.75
C ASP A 64 6.24 9.61 -8.95
N LYS A 65 5.84 10.55 -9.79
CA LYS A 65 4.43 10.90 -9.97
C LYS A 65 3.59 9.72 -10.47
N ARG A 66 4.12 8.93 -11.42
CA ARG A 66 3.39 7.78 -11.97
C ARG A 66 3.26 6.65 -10.96
N ARG A 67 4.31 6.40 -10.20
CA ARG A 67 4.28 5.36 -9.17
C ARG A 67 3.31 5.73 -8.06
N LEU A 68 3.30 6.98 -7.65
CA LEU A 68 2.36 7.47 -6.66
C LEU A 68 0.93 7.38 -7.16
N GLU A 69 0.68 7.76 -8.40
CA GLU A 69 -0.64 7.67 -9.02
C GLU A 69 -1.16 6.23 -9.04
N ARG A 70 -0.32 5.29 -9.44
CA ARG A 70 -0.69 3.87 -9.47
C ARG A 70 -0.96 3.32 -8.08
N PHE A 71 -0.17 3.73 -7.10
CA PHE A 71 -0.37 3.30 -5.72
C PHE A 71 -1.69 3.81 -5.16
N ILE A 72 -2.00 5.08 -5.41
CA ILE A 72 -3.29 5.67 -5.02
C ILE A 72 -4.44 4.88 -5.65
N ALA A 73 -4.36 4.61 -6.94
CA ALA A 73 -5.41 3.85 -7.64
C ALA A 73 -5.57 2.44 -7.05
N TRP A 74 -4.48 1.78 -6.75
CA TRP A 74 -4.52 0.44 -6.13
C TRP A 74 -5.18 0.49 -4.75
N LEU A 75 -4.84 1.49 -3.94
CA LEU A 75 -5.46 1.65 -2.63
C LEU A 75 -6.97 1.92 -2.76
N GLU A 76 -7.37 2.73 -3.74
CA GLU A 76 -8.80 3.02 -3.97
C GLU A 76 -9.58 1.76 -4.33
N GLU A 77 -8.98 0.86 -5.08
CA GLU A 77 -9.62 -0.39 -5.51
C GLU A 77 -9.59 -1.49 -4.43
N THR A 78 -8.71 -1.37 -3.45
CA THR A 78 -8.51 -2.40 -2.43
C THR A 78 -9.47 -2.19 -1.26
N ASP A 79 -10.10 -3.25 -0.82
CA ASP A 79 -11.06 -3.19 0.27
C ASP A 79 -10.36 -3.31 1.62
N PHE A 80 -10.28 -2.20 2.35
CA PHE A 80 -9.76 -2.15 3.71
C PHE A 80 -10.32 -0.93 4.43
N THR A 81 -10.26 -0.95 5.75
CA THR A 81 -10.73 0.14 6.61
C THR A 81 -9.57 0.92 7.20
N TRP A 82 -8.55 0.21 7.65
CA TRP A 82 -7.40 0.79 8.35
C TRP A 82 -6.11 0.56 7.59
N TYR A 83 -5.29 1.61 7.51
CA TYR A 83 -3.94 1.55 6.97
C TYR A 83 -2.95 1.72 8.11
N ILE A 84 -1.96 0.83 8.19
CA ILE A 84 -0.93 0.89 9.23
C ILE A 84 0.42 1.15 8.56
N PRO A 85 0.94 2.39 8.63
CA PRO A 85 2.27 2.72 8.12
C PRO A 85 3.36 2.27 9.09
N GLY A 86 4.60 2.26 8.62
CA GLY A 86 5.72 1.77 9.42
C GLY A 86 6.12 2.67 10.57
N HIS A 87 5.91 3.97 10.44
CA HIS A 87 6.43 4.96 11.39
C HIS A 87 5.39 5.84 12.05
N TRP A 88 4.11 5.68 11.69
CA TRP A 88 3.04 6.54 12.16
C TRP A 88 1.91 5.72 12.74
N TYR A 89 0.94 6.41 13.32
CA TYR A 89 -0.25 5.77 13.85
C TYR A 89 -1.12 5.23 12.72
N ALA A 90 -1.93 4.21 13.04
CA ALA A 90 -2.93 3.71 12.12
C ALA A 90 -3.87 4.84 11.71
N CYS A 91 -4.28 4.85 10.45
CA CYS A 91 -5.24 5.82 9.93
C CYS A 91 -6.30 5.11 9.10
N THR A 92 -7.37 5.81 8.80
CA THR A 92 -8.41 5.27 7.95
C THR A 92 -7.95 5.30 6.50
N LYS A 93 -8.61 4.49 5.66
CA LYS A 93 -8.38 4.52 4.21
C LYS A 93 -8.54 5.94 3.65
N ALA A 94 -9.58 6.66 4.09
CA ALA A 94 -9.83 8.02 3.62
C ALA A 94 -8.68 8.97 4.00
N GLU A 95 -8.18 8.86 5.21
CA GLU A 95 -7.06 9.69 5.68
C GLU A 95 -5.78 9.40 4.89
N GLU A 96 -5.49 8.14 4.64
CA GLU A 96 -4.31 7.75 3.86
C GLU A 96 -4.40 8.27 2.42
N LEU A 97 -5.55 8.07 1.78
CA LEU A 97 -5.77 8.57 0.42
C LEU A 97 -5.68 10.09 0.34
N ASP A 98 -6.24 10.80 1.31
CA ASP A 98 -6.18 12.26 1.35
C ASP A 98 -4.74 12.75 1.44
N MET A 99 -3.94 12.17 2.30
CA MET A 99 -2.53 12.51 2.45
C MET A 99 -1.76 12.29 1.15
N LEU A 100 -1.95 11.13 0.52
CA LEU A 100 -1.25 10.79 -0.72
C LEU A 100 -1.67 11.69 -1.88
N LYS A 101 -2.95 12.03 -1.97
CA LYS A 101 -3.46 12.93 -3.01
C LYS A 101 -2.92 14.35 -2.84
N GLN A 102 -2.74 14.81 -1.61
CA GLN A 102 -2.11 16.10 -1.34
C GLN A 102 -0.65 16.09 -1.80
N ARG A 103 0.08 15.03 -1.55
CA ARG A 103 1.46 14.90 -2.02
C ARG A 103 1.54 14.85 -3.54
N TYR A 104 0.62 14.13 -4.16
CA TYR A 104 0.53 14.06 -5.62
C TYR A 104 0.28 15.44 -6.22
N ALA A 105 -0.62 16.21 -5.64
CA ALA A 105 -0.93 17.56 -6.13
C ALA A 105 0.24 18.52 -6.00
N ALA A 106 1.17 18.26 -5.09
CA ALA A 106 2.34 19.08 -4.87
C ALA A 106 3.51 18.76 -5.83
N LEU A 107 3.41 17.73 -6.61
CA LEU A 107 4.48 17.32 -7.55
C LEU A 107 4.50 18.13 -8.84
#